data_0988f647eaf76e5090ee1fe82733d45d
#
_entry.id   0988f647eaf76e5090ee1fe82733d45d
#
_cell.length_a   1.000
_cell.length_b   1.000
_cell.length_c   1.000
_cell.angle_alpha   90.00
_cell.angle_beta   90.00
_cell.angle_gamma   90.00
#
_symmetry.space_group_name_H-M   'P 1'
#
loop_
_entity.id
_entity.type
_entity.pdbx_description
1 polymer ?
#
loop_
_entity_poly.entity_id
_entity_poly.type
_entity_poly.pdbx_seq_one_letter_code
_entity_poly.pdbx_strand_id
1 'polypeptide(L)'
;MQVSGKNQDNFDAIKPTLAGSGQAQVAQGKLVGVNLGAQVFAKTQNLPVIGSLVPQPIANNHPELFRNPDTDFQQLGLTFVIQGPRITTHDLVMKTADYAMNGDGWFDMDKNVDLTARILLTQQLTNEIIAQKKNVVYVTNNSGQIDIPLRITGQLPKLIVVPDIGDLAQRAGQRAVEQQGQRALGKLMGNKGLGAFLGAGGNPNAGKGGSGGNNQPANPLDQLKGLFGR
;
A
#
# COMPACT_ATOMS: atom_id res chain seq x y z
N MET A 1 6.48 30.74 -10.69
CA MET A 1 7.85 30.18 -10.71
C MET A 1 8.83 31.32 -10.57
N GLN A 2 9.80 31.24 -9.66
CA GLN A 2 10.94 32.18 -9.53
C GLN A 2 12.21 31.35 -9.58
N VAL A 3 13.14 31.70 -10.44
CA VAL A 3 14.45 31.08 -10.58
C VAL A 3 15.50 32.16 -10.71
N SER A 4 16.60 32.03 -9.98
CA SER A 4 17.78 32.90 -10.04
C SER A 4 19.04 32.05 -10.23
N GLY A 5 20.09 32.64 -10.74
CA GLY A 5 21.39 32.02 -10.95
C GLY A 5 22.43 33.06 -11.32
N LYS A 6 23.71 32.70 -11.27
CA LYS A 6 24.79 33.55 -11.70
C LYS A 6 24.91 33.50 -13.24
N ASN A 7 25.17 34.65 -13.85
CA ASN A 7 25.46 34.70 -15.31
C ASN A 7 26.81 34.02 -15.56
N GLN A 8 26.83 32.97 -16.36
CA GLN A 8 28.01 32.18 -16.72
C GLN A 8 27.93 31.82 -18.21
N ASP A 9 29.08 31.54 -18.83
CA ASP A 9 29.16 31.31 -20.26
C ASP A 9 28.62 29.97 -20.76
N ASN A 10 28.41 28.99 -19.84
CA ASN A 10 27.83 27.71 -20.19
C ASN A 10 26.86 27.19 -19.13
N PHE A 11 25.96 26.31 -19.55
CA PHE A 11 24.90 25.77 -18.69
C PHE A 11 25.43 24.97 -17.51
N ASP A 12 26.51 24.21 -17.68
CA ASP A 12 27.09 23.40 -16.60
C ASP A 12 27.68 24.29 -15.48
N ALA A 13 28.24 25.43 -15.82
CA ALA A 13 28.70 26.40 -14.83
C ALA A 13 27.53 27.12 -14.12
N ILE A 14 26.39 27.25 -14.77
CA ILE A 14 25.18 27.86 -14.19
C ILE A 14 24.50 26.90 -13.19
N LYS A 15 24.40 25.59 -13.48
CA LYS A 15 23.69 24.59 -12.68
C LYS A 15 23.95 24.72 -11.17
N PRO A 16 25.20 24.79 -10.67
CA PRO A 16 25.47 24.87 -9.24
C PRO A 16 24.97 26.14 -8.56
N THR A 17 24.70 27.18 -9.34
CA THR A 17 24.30 28.52 -8.85
C THR A 17 22.79 28.74 -8.85
N LEU A 18 22.04 27.78 -9.40
CA LEU A 18 20.60 27.92 -9.53
C LEU A 18 19.92 27.81 -8.16
N ALA A 19 18.98 28.71 -7.93
CA ALA A 19 18.08 28.66 -6.78
C ALA A 19 16.70 29.13 -7.20
N GLY A 20 15.67 28.49 -6.69
CA GLY A 20 14.30 28.86 -7.05
C GLY A 20 13.25 27.95 -6.47
N SER A 21 12.02 28.30 -6.71
CA SER A 21 10.86 27.49 -6.37
C SER A 21 9.73 27.71 -7.34
N GLY A 22 8.80 26.80 -7.40
CA GLY A 22 7.65 26.91 -8.26
C GLY A 22 6.72 25.72 -8.13
N GLN A 23 5.71 25.73 -9.01
CA GLN A 23 4.82 24.61 -9.21
C GLN A 23 4.75 24.27 -10.70
N ALA A 24 4.54 23.01 -11.00
CA ALA A 24 4.30 22.53 -12.35
C ALA A 24 3.04 21.68 -12.37
N GLN A 25 2.25 21.83 -13.43
CA GLN A 25 1.11 20.99 -13.72
C GLN A 25 1.07 20.67 -15.20
N VAL A 26 0.88 19.39 -15.51
CA VAL A 26 0.73 18.89 -16.88
C VAL A 26 -0.58 18.12 -16.94
N ALA A 27 -1.50 18.54 -17.82
CA ALA A 27 -2.87 17.98 -17.92
C ALA A 27 -2.88 16.78 -18.83
N GLN A 28 -2.07 16.23 -19.41
CA GLN A 28 -1.95 14.99 -20.19
C GLN A 28 -0.51 14.86 -20.70
N GLY A 29 0.03 13.68 -20.63
CA GLY A 29 1.38 13.46 -21.09
C GLY A 29 1.80 12.00 -21.03
N LYS A 30 3.07 11.79 -21.34
CA LYS A 30 3.65 10.46 -21.45
C LYS A 30 5.08 10.47 -20.89
N LEU A 31 5.39 9.49 -20.04
CA LEU A 31 6.77 9.15 -19.69
C LEU A 31 7.29 8.16 -20.72
N VAL A 32 8.05 8.63 -21.67
CA VAL A 32 8.55 7.84 -22.80
C VAL A 32 9.64 6.88 -22.35
N GLY A 33 9.51 5.59 -22.72
CA GLY A 33 10.46 4.54 -22.39
C GLY A 33 10.41 4.08 -20.92
N VAL A 34 9.38 4.46 -20.17
CA VAL A 34 9.20 4.09 -18.76
C VAL A 34 7.78 3.62 -18.54
N ASN A 35 7.57 2.31 -18.33
CA ASN A 35 6.30 1.78 -17.84
C ASN A 35 6.42 1.49 -16.35
N LEU A 36 5.97 2.45 -15.51
CA LEU A 36 6.01 2.33 -14.05
C LEU A 36 5.12 1.18 -13.56
N GLY A 37 3.91 1.03 -14.11
CA GLY A 37 2.98 -0.02 -13.73
C GLY A 37 3.57 -1.41 -13.96
N ALA A 38 4.05 -1.69 -15.17
CA ALA A 38 4.65 -2.98 -15.50
C ALA A 38 5.86 -3.30 -14.60
N GLN A 39 6.73 -2.31 -14.33
CA GLN A 39 7.90 -2.51 -13.47
C GLN A 39 7.51 -2.85 -12.02
N VAL A 40 6.52 -2.15 -11.45
CA VAL A 40 6.01 -2.43 -10.11
C VAL A 40 5.41 -3.83 -10.03
N PHE A 41 4.50 -4.16 -10.96
CA PHE A 41 3.80 -5.45 -10.90
C PHE A 41 4.70 -6.63 -11.22
N ALA A 42 5.71 -6.48 -12.06
CA ALA A 42 6.72 -7.52 -12.28
C ALA A 42 7.47 -7.90 -10.98
N LYS A 43 7.68 -6.96 -10.07
CA LYS A 43 8.34 -7.19 -8.78
C LYS A 43 7.39 -7.77 -7.71
N THR A 44 6.08 -7.70 -7.90
CA THR A 44 5.07 -8.21 -6.94
C THR A 44 4.55 -9.61 -7.29
N GLN A 45 5.26 -10.39 -8.10
CA GLN A 45 4.84 -11.73 -8.53
C GLN A 45 4.83 -12.77 -7.41
N ASN A 46 5.71 -12.64 -6.41
CA ASN A 46 5.92 -13.64 -5.37
C ASN A 46 5.80 -13.04 -3.96
N LEU A 47 4.73 -12.29 -3.70
CA LEU A 47 4.50 -11.72 -2.38
C LEU A 47 4.16 -12.82 -1.37
N PRO A 48 4.77 -12.82 -0.15
CA PRO A 48 4.35 -13.71 0.93
C PRO A 48 2.85 -13.58 1.20
N VAL A 49 2.18 -14.72 1.49
CA VAL A 49 0.73 -14.82 1.75
C VAL A 49 -0.15 -14.57 0.51
N ILE A 50 0.26 -13.69 -0.38
CA ILE A 50 -0.54 -13.25 -1.52
C ILE A 50 -0.12 -13.95 -2.82
N GLY A 51 1.19 -14.19 -3.03
CA GLY A 51 1.74 -14.61 -4.33
C GLY A 51 1.70 -13.46 -5.33
N SER A 52 1.39 -13.72 -6.59
CA SER A 52 1.25 -12.64 -7.59
C SER A 52 0.11 -11.68 -7.21
N LEU A 53 0.41 -10.37 -7.21
CA LEU A 53 -0.59 -9.34 -6.90
C LEU A 53 -1.65 -9.24 -8.02
N VAL A 54 -1.23 -9.38 -9.27
CA VAL A 54 -2.12 -9.24 -10.43
C VAL A 54 -2.30 -10.58 -11.14
N PRO A 55 -3.53 -11.11 -11.18
CA PRO A 55 -3.86 -12.29 -11.98
C PRO A 55 -3.72 -12.04 -13.49
N GLN A 56 -3.38 -13.07 -14.26
CA GLN A 56 -3.20 -12.96 -15.72
C GLN A 56 -4.42 -12.39 -16.47
N PRO A 57 -5.69 -12.75 -16.16
CA PRO A 57 -6.83 -12.16 -16.82
C PRO A 57 -6.89 -10.63 -16.68
N ILE A 58 -6.52 -10.09 -15.52
CA ILE A 58 -6.44 -8.65 -15.30
C ILE A 58 -5.38 -8.01 -16.18
N ALA A 59 -4.19 -8.63 -16.27
CA ALA A 59 -3.12 -8.13 -17.13
C ALA A 59 -3.52 -8.10 -18.63
N ASN A 60 -4.41 -8.98 -19.06
CA ASN A 60 -4.93 -8.99 -20.42
C ASN A 60 -5.98 -7.89 -20.68
N ASN A 61 -6.77 -7.53 -19.66
CA ASN A 61 -7.82 -6.52 -19.76
C ASN A 61 -7.27 -5.09 -19.65
N HIS A 62 -6.06 -4.92 -19.10
CA HIS A 62 -5.40 -3.62 -18.92
C HIS A 62 -4.07 -3.54 -19.68
N PRO A 63 -4.08 -3.64 -21.04
CA PRO A 63 -2.85 -3.68 -21.83
C PRO A 63 -1.99 -2.43 -21.68
N GLU A 64 -2.59 -1.25 -21.51
CA GLU A 64 -1.87 0.01 -21.29
C GLU A 64 -1.01 -0.02 -20.03
N LEU A 65 -1.51 -0.65 -18.97
CA LEU A 65 -0.80 -0.79 -17.71
C LEU A 65 0.39 -1.78 -17.81
N PHE A 66 0.29 -2.84 -18.62
CA PHE A 66 1.25 -3.95 -18.59
C PHE A 66 2.11 -4.08 -19.85
N ARG A 67 1.64 -3.64 -21.03
CA ARG A 67 2.29 -3.87 -22.32
C ARG A 67 2.76 -2.61 -23.03
N ASN A 68 2.23 -1.44 -22.68
CA ASN A 68 2.71 -0.18 -23.21
C ASN A 68 4.17 0.03 -22.73
N PRO A 69 5.13 0.40 -23.59
CA PRO A 69 6.50 0.72 -23.16
C PRO A 69 6.60 2.00 -22.34
N ASP A 70 5.55 2.82 -22.40
CA ASP A 70 5.48 4.15 -21.79
C ASP A 70 4.48 4.16 -20.62
N THR A 71 4.46 5.25 -19.85
CA THR A 71 3.37 5.54 -18.90
C THR A 71 2.60 6.75 -19.40
N ASP A 72 1.36 6.54 -19.85
CA ASP A 72 0.43 7.61 -20.14
C ASP A 72 -0.21 8.15 -18.86
N PHE A 73 -0.18 9.45 -18.66
CA PHE A 73 -0.79 10.09 -17.50
C PHE A 73 -1.81 11.16 -17.89
N GLN A 74 -2.86 11.27 -17.09
CA GLN A 74 -3.93 12.26 -17.23
C GLN A 74 -3.59 13.57 -16.50
N GLN A 75 -2.76 13.48 -15.47
CA GLN A 75 -2.32 14.61 -14.67
C GLN A 75 -0.97 14.31 -14.03
N LEU A 76 -0.09 15.30 -14.06
CA LEU A 76 1.14 15.34 -13.27
C LEU A 76 1.22 16.72 -12.62
N GLY A 77 1.42 16.77 -11.30
CA GLY A 77 1.53 18.00 -10.54
C GLY A 77 2.56 17.88 -9.43
N LEU A 78 3.28 18.97 -9.17
CA LEU A 78 4.23 19.07 -8.06
C LEU A 78 4.51 20.53 -7.72
N THR A 79 4.85 20.79 -6.46
CA THR A 79 5.63 21.96 -6.08
C THR A 79 7.10 21.56 -5.97
N PHE A 80 8.02 22.50 -6.21
CA PHE A 80 9.43 22.18 -6.20
C PHE A 80 10.31 23.31 -5.69
N VAL A 81 11.49 22.93 -5.20
CA VAL A 81 12.58 23.82 -4.82
C VAL A 81 13.83 23.43 -5.62
N ILE A 82 14.49 24.41 -6.23
CA ILE A 82 15.74 24.23 -6.96
C ILE A 82 16.89 24.69 -6.07
N GLN A 83 17.88 23.82 -5.88
CA GLN A 83 19.13 24.12 -5.18
C GLN A 83 20.30 23.51 -5.97
N GLY A 84 21.03 24.35 -6.67
CA GLY A 84 22.02 23.89 -7.63
C GLY A 84 21.39 23.05 -8.73
N PRO A 85 21.96 21.91 -9.10
CA PRO A 85 21.40 21.05 -10.13
C PRO A 85 20.17 20.25 -9.68
N ARG A 86 19.86 20.23 -8.36
CA ARG A 86 18.82 19.38 -7.76
C ARG A 86 17.48 20.11 -7.66
N ILE A 87 16.44 19.40 -7.98
CA ILE A 87 15.04 19.81 -7.88
C ILE A 87 14.35 18.88 -6.92
N THR A 88 13.92 19.38 -5.76
CA THR A 88 13.28 18.61 -4.70
C THR A 88 11.78 18.88 -4.70
N THR A 89 10.99 17.85 -4.47
CA THR A 89 9.53 17.91 -4.32
C THR A 89 9.08 17.06 -3.15
N HIS A 90 7.97 17.45 -2.51
CA HIS A 90 7.34 16.68 -1.41
C HIS A 90 5.87 16.34 -1.69
N ASP A 91 5.36 16.72 -2.85
CA ASP A 91 3.95 16.61 -3.21
C ASP A 91 3.73 16.18 -4.66
N LEU A 92 4.67 15.41 -5.23
CA LEU A 92 4.50 14.87 -6.57
C LEU A 92 3.23 14.03 -6.63
N VAL A 93 2.34 14.37 -7.55
CA VAL A 93 1.13 13.59 -7.85
C VAL A 93 1.10 13.29 -9.33
N MET A 94 0.94 12.03 -9.69
CA MET A 94 0.66 11.59 -11.05
C MET A 94 -0.61 10.73 -11.06
N LYS A 95 -1.50 10.97 -12.02
CA LYS A 95 -2.71 10.17 -12.22
C LYS A 95 -2.71 9.55 -13.61
N THR A 96 -2.92 8.26 -13.66
CA THR A 96 -3.16 7.49 -14.89
C THR A 96 -4.61 6.99 -14.93
N ALA A 97 -4.99 6.19 -15.92
CA ALA A 97 -6.29 5.55 -15.97
C ALA A 97 -6.49 4.51 -14.85
N ASP A 98 -5.41 3.80 -14.48
CA ASP A 98 -5.46 2.62 -13.60
C ASP A 98 -4.96 2.89 -12.18
N TYR A 99 -4.15 3.93 -11.97
CA TYR A 99 -3.59 4.26 -10.66
C TYR A 99 -3.27 5.74 -10.49
N ALA A 100 -3.15 6.15 -9.24
CA ALA A 100 -2.50 7.40 -8.85
C ALA A 100 -1.16 7.08 -8.18
N MET A 101 -0.16 7.94 -8.39
CA MET A 101 1.12 7.90 -7.70
C MET A 101 1.32 9.21 -6.93
N ASN A 102 1.65 9.10 -5.65
CA ASN A 102 2.13 10.20 -4.82
C ASN A 102 3.58 9.94 -4.47
N GLY A 103 4.40 10.99 -4.44
CA GLY A 103 5.81 10.80 -4.16
C GLY A 103 6.48 12.05 -3.60
N ASP A 104 7.61 11.84 -2.95
CA ASP A 104 8.53 12.86 -2.50
C ASP A 104 9.98 12.45 -2.81
N GLY A 105 10.86 13.43 -2.89
CA GLY A 105 12.26 13.20 -3.20
C GLY A 105 12.83 14.25 -4.13
N TRP A 106 13.71 13.83 -5.04
CA TRP A 106 14.39 14.76 -5.93
C TRP A 106 14.68 14.15 -7.31
N PHE A 107 14.85 15.01 -8.26
CA PHE A 107 15.47 14.74 -9.55
C PHE A 107 16.44 15.87 -9.89
N ASP A 108 17.35 15.64 -10.82
CA ASP A 108 18.33 16.65 -11.20
C ASP A 108 18.32 16.95 -12.71
N MET A 109 19.08 17.97 -13.07
CA MET A 109 19.20 18.41 -14.46
C MET A 109 19.96 17.42 -15.34
N ASP A 110 20.65 16.46 -14.77
CA ASP A 110 21.31 15.34 -15.45
C ASP A 110 20.41 14.10 -15.53
N LYS A 111 19.10 14.28 -15.19
CA LYS A 111 18.03 13.28 -15.25
C LYS A 111 18.14 12.15 -14.22
N ASN A 112 18.98 12.31 -13.19
CA ASN A 112 18.96 11.38 -12.07
C ASN A 112 17.70 11.60 -11.23
N VAL A 113 17.19 10.51 -10.66
CA VAL A 113 15.94 10.48 -9.90
C VAL A 113 16.16 9.66 -8.63
N ASP A 114 15.64 10.15 -7.51
CA ASP A 114 15.50 9.41 -6.26
C ASP A 114 14.20 9.86 -5.57
N LEU A 115 13.17 9.04 -5.70
CA LEU A 115 11.83 9.29 -5.19
C LEU A 115 11.38 8.14 -4.30
N THR A 116 10.82 8.45 -3.14
CA THR A 116 9.95 7.57 -2.38
C THR A 116 8.53 7.83 -2.83
N ALA A 117 7.80 6.79 -3.19
CA ALA A 117 6.47 6.95 -3.76
C ALA A 117 5.49 5.87 -3.29
N ARG A 118 4.22 6.10 -3.53
CA ARG A 118 3.13 5.14 -3.32
C ARG A 118 2.25 5.11 -4.56
N ILE A 119 1.98 3.92 -5.05
CA ILE A 119 0.99 3.69 -6.12
C ILE A 119 -0.30 3.20 -5.48
N LEU A 120 -1.39 3.94 -5.70
CA LEU A 120 -2.74 3.56 -5.33
C LEU A 120 -3.50 3.17 -6.59
N LEU A 121 -3.91 1.91 -6.67
CA LEU A 121 -4.77 1.48 -7.78
C LEU A 121 -6.14 2.14 -7.69
N THR A 122 -6.77 2.36 -8.83
CA THR A 122 -8.17 2.81 -8.85
C THR A 122 -9.06 1.81 -8.12
N GLN A 123 -10.20 2.26 -7.60
CA GLN A 123 -11.15 1.38 -6.93
C GLN A 123 -11.66 0.30 -7.89
N GLN A 124 -11.88 0.65 -9.15
CA GLN A 124 -12.31 -0.31 -10.18
C GLN A 124 -11.29 -1.43 -10.34
N LEU A 125 -10.03 -1.12 -10.64
CA LEU A 125 -8.98 -2.13 -10.83
C LEU A 125 -8.74 -2.95 -9.56
N THR A 126 -8.79 -2.30 -8.38
CA THR A 126 -8.69 -3.00 -7.10
C THR A 126 -9.80 -4.03 -6.94
N ASN A 127 -11.05 -3.67 -7.22
CA ASN A 127 -12.20 -4.58 -7.11
C ASN A 127 -12.11 -5.74 -8.11
N GLU A 128 -11.67 -5.49 -9.33
CA GLU A 128 -11.44 -6.53 -10.33
C GLU A 128 -10.39 -7.55 -9.86
N ILE A 129 -9.28 -7.08 -9.29
CA ILE A 129 -8.23 -7.95 -8.74
C ILE A 129 -8.76 -8.77 -7.55
N ILE A 130 -9.46 -8.13 -6.60
CA ILE A 130 -10.03 -8.80 -5.42
C ILE A 130 -11.09 -9.84 -5.81
N ALA A 131 -11.90 -9.57 -6.83
CA ALA A 131 -12.89 -10.52 -7.34
C ALA A 131 -12.24 -11.84 -7.80
N GLN A 132 -11.06 -11.75 -8.39
CA GLN A 132 -10.29 -12.92 -8.83
C GLN A 132 -9.42 -13.52 -7.73
N LYS A 133 -8.97 -12.71 -6.80
CA LYS A 133 -8.00 -13.11 -5.76
C LYS A 133 -8.30 -12.44 -4.43
N LYS A 134 -9.15 -13.06 -3.63
CA LYS A 134 -9.68 -12.49 -2.38
C LYS A 134 -8.61 -12.10 -1.34
N ASN A 135 -7.49 -12.82 -1.27
CA ASN A 135 -6.43 -12.52 -0.31
C ASN A 135 -5.65 -11.24 -0.60
N VAL A 136 -5.83 -10.64 -1.78
CA VAL A 136 -5.25 -9.32 -2.09
C VAL A 136 -5.85 -8.20 -1.23
N VAL A 137 -7.02 -8.40 -0.64
CA VAL A 137 -7.61 -7.46 0.34
C VAL A 137 -6.66 -7.15 1.51
N TYR A 138 -5.72 -8.02 1.81
CA TYR A 138 -4.75 -7.81 2.89
C TYR A 138 -3.72 -6.71 2.61
N VAL A 139 -3.53 -6.29 1.37
CA VAL A 139 -2.64 -5.18 0.98
C VAL A 139 -3.38 -3.92 0.57
N THR A 140 -4.68 -3.82 0.81
CA THR A 140 -5.41 -2.58 0.59
C THR A 140 -5.14 -1.59 1.73
N ASN A 141 -5.35 -0.31 1.46
CA ASN A 141 -5.39 0.75 2.48
C ASN A 141 -6.75 0.78 3.21
N ASN A 142 -6.97 1.77 4.08
CA ASN A 142 -8.22 1.93 4.81
C ASN A 142 -9.42 2.31 3.92
N SER A 143 -9.16 2.81 2.72
CA SER A 143 -10.19 3.09 1.70
C SER A 143 -10.50 1.88 0.82
N GLY A 144 -9.87 0.72 1.09
CA GLY A 144 -10.08 -0.51 0.32
C GLY A 144 -9.34 -0.55 -1.02
N GLN A 145 -8.43 0.37 -1.30
CA GLN A 145 -7.60 0.39 -2.51
C GLN A 145 -6.26 -0.32 -2.28
N ILE A 146 -5.79 -1.05 -3.28
CA ILE A 146 -4.43 -1.60 -3.27
C ILE A 146 -3.44 -0.44 -3.27
N ASP A 147 -2.54 -0.45 -2.29
CA ASP A 147 -1.58 0.61 -2.00
C ASP A 147 -0.18 0.00 -1.92
N ILE A 148 0.69 0.38 -2.86
CA ILE A 148 2.03 -0.18 -3.03
C ILE A 148 3.06 0.91 -2.77
N PRO A 149 3.75 0.91 -1.62
CA PRO A 149 4.90 1.77 -1.40
C PRO A 149 6.08 1.29 -2.25
N LEU A 150 6.88 2.23 -2.75
CA LEU A 150 8.01 1.92 -3.61
C LEU A 150 9.07 3.02 -3.59
N ARG A 151 10.25 2.69 -4.06
CA ARG A 151 11.32 3.65 -4.36
C ARG A 151 11.63 3.62 -5.85
N ILE A 152 11.84 4.81 -6.42
CA ILE A 152 12.23 5.02 -7.81
C ILE A 152 13.60 5.68 -7.82
N THR A 153 14.59 5.03 -8.42
CA THR A 153 15.94 5.55 -8.53
C THR A 153 16.48 5.35 -9.94
N GLY A 154 17.61 6.00 -10.24
CA GLY A 154 18.30 5.82 -11.52
C GLY A 154 18.30 7.08 -12.36
N GLN A 155 18.47 6.93 -13.66
CA GLN A 155 18.56 8.02 -14.61
C GLN A 155 17.58 7.79 -15.77
N LEU A 156 16.75 8.80 -16.08
CA LEU A 156 15.78 8.70 -17.17
C LEU A 156 16.46 8.45 -18.53
N PRO A 157 15.95 7.53 -19.35
CA PRO A 157 14.72 6.75 -19.16
C PRO A 157 14.91 5.41 -18.39
N LYS A 158 16.11 5.11 -17.92
CA LYS A 158 16.47 3.85 -17.25
C LYS A 158 16.23 3.97 -15.74
N LEU A 159 14.96 3.93 -15.32
CA LEU A 159 14.59 3.95 -13.91
C LEU A 159 14.56 2.54 -13.32
N ILE A 160 14.92 2.45 -12.05
CA ILE A 160 14.82 1.25 -11.21
C ILE A 160 13.68 1.50 -10.23
N VAL A 161 12.62 0.69 -10.33
CA VAL A 161 11.45 0.76 -9.46
C VAL A 161 11.49 -0.44 -8.51
N VAL A 162 11.51 -0.17 -7.21
CA VAL A 162 11.60 -1.21 -6.18
C VAL A 162 10.42 -1.06 -5.22
N PRO A 163 9.37 -1.91 -5.32
CA PRO A 163 8.31 -1.97 -4.33
C PRO A 163 8.85 -2.38 -2.95
N ASP A 164 8.31 -1.81 -1.89
CA ASP A 164 8.58 -2.25 -0.52
C ASP A 164 7.80 -3.53 -0.20
N ILE A 165 8.39 -4.65 -0.57
CA ILE A 165 7.82 -5.98 -0.35
C ILE A 165 7.70 -6.28 1.15
N GLY A 166 8.60 -5.72 1.99
CA GLY A 166 8.56 -5.88 3.44
C GLY A 166 7.30 -5.26 4.04
N ASP A 167 6.98 -4.02 3.69
CA ASP A 167 5.75 -3.35 4.13
C ASP A 167 4.50 -4.09 3.65
N LEU A 168 4.47 -4.52 2.38
CA LEU A 168 3.35 -5.28 1.83
C LEU A 168 3.14 -6.62 2.58
N ALA A 169 4.21 -7.35 2.85
CA ALA A 169 4.17 -8.63 3.57
C ALA A 169 3.73 -8.44 5.03
N GLN A 170 4.23 -7.42 5.70
CA GLN A 170 3.86 -7.10 7.09
C GLN A 170 2.37 -6.75 7.20
N ARG A 171 1.85 -5.89 6.34
CA ARG A 171 0.42 -5.54 6.31
C ARG A 171 -0.46 -6.75 6.00
N ALA A 172 -0.06 -7.58 5.04
CA ALA A 172 -0.77 -8.81 4.71
C ALA A 172 -0.83 -9.79 5.91
N GLY A 173 0.30 -9.97 6.60
CA GLY A 173 0.40 -10.84 7.78
C GLY A 173 -0.49 -10.34 8.93
N GLN A 174 -0.42 -9.06 9.28
CA GLN A 174 -1.23 -8.45 10.34
C GLN A 174 -2.73 -8.63 10.08
N ARG A 175 -3.21 -8.30 8.88
CA ARG A 175 -4.63 -8.42 8.53
C ARG A 175 -5.11 -9.87 8.44
N ALA A 176 -4.25 -10.80 8.01
CA ALA A 176 -4.58 -12.21 8.01
C ALA A 176 -4.83 -12.73 9.45
N VAL A 177 -3.99 -12.31 10.40
CA VAL A 177 -4.15 -12.67 11.84
C VAL A 177 -5.41 -12.02 12.42
N GLU A 178 -5.66 -10.75 12.15
CA GLU A 178 -6.88 -10.06 12.60
C GLU A 178 -8.15 -10.74 12.11
N GLN A 179 -8.22 -11.13 10.84
CA GLN A 179 -9.38 -11.86 10.30
C GLN A 179 -9.56 -13.24 10.90
N GLN A 180 -8.48 -13.98 11.17
CA GLN A 180 -8.57 -15.27 11.85
C GLN A 180 -9.05 -15.09 13.29
N GLY A 181 -8.56 -14.08 14.00
CA GLY A 181 -9.02 -13.71 15.34
C GLY A 181 -10.50 -13.36 15.37
N GLN A 182 -10.97 -12.52 14.45
CA GLN A 182 -12.39 -12.14 14.33
C GLN A 182 -13.29 -13.34 13.98
N ARG A 183 -12.84 -14.24 13.10
CA ARG A 183 -13.59 -15.48 12.79
C ARG A 183 -13.67 -16.44 13.98
N ALA A 184 -12.59 -16.53 14.76
CA ALA A 184 -12.58 -17.35 15.99
C ALA A 184 -13.51 -16.76 17.04
N LEU A 185 -13.46 -15.43 17.27
CA LEU A 185 -14.38 -14.72 18.17
C LEU A 185 -15.83 -14.82 17.69
N GLY A 186 -16.09 -14.65 16.39
CA GLY A 186 -17.43 -14.81 15.81
C GLY A 186 -18.00 -16.21 15.98
N LYS A 187 -17.16 -17.26 15.87
CA LYS A 187 -17.56 -18.64 16.16
C LYS A 187 -17.83 -18.87 17.64
N LEU A 188 -17.06 -18.28 18.54
CA LEU A 188 -17.27 -18.33 19.99
C LEU A 188 -18.54 -17.57 20.41
N MET A 189 -18.80 -16.41 19.82
CA MET A 189 -19.97 -15.59 20.12
C MET A 189 -21.25 -16.07 19.40
N GLY A 190 -21.12 -16.63 18.22
CA GLY A 190 -22.27 -17.13 17.43
C GLY A 190 -22.83 -18.48 17.88
N ASN A 191 -22.08 -19.28 18.62
CA ASN A 191 -22.48 -20.61 19.07
C ASN A 191 -22.79 -20.66 20.57
N LYS A 192 -23.85 -19.97 21.00
CA LYS A 192 -24.45 -20.08 22.37
C LYS A 192 -23.69 -19.39 23.52
N GLY A 193 -22.79 -18.44 23.30
CA GLY A 193 -21.95 -17.90 24.39
C GLY A 193 -22.50 -16.69 25.14
N LEU A 194 -23.20 -15.79 24.52
CA LEU A 194 -23.59 -14.52 25.20
C LEU A 194 -24.85 -14.66 26.07
N GLY A 195 -25.77 -15.54 25.70
CA GLY A 195 -26.98 -15.82 26.51
C GLY A 195 -26.70 -16.50 27.83
N ALA A 196 -25.66 -17.34 27.87
CA ALA A 196 -25.25 -18.03 29.09
C ALA A 196 -24.41 -17.15 30.04
N PHE A 197 -23.70 -16.16 29.52
CA PHE A 197 -22.86 -15.26 30.33
C PHE A 197 -23.61 -14.05 30.90
N LEU A 198 -24.65 -13.59 30.21
CA LEU A 198 -25.51 -12.48 30.67
C LEU A 198 -26.77 -12.93 31.38
N GLY A 199 -27.09 -14.24 31.36
CA GLY A 199 -28.29 -14.81 31.98
C GLY A 199 -28.11 -15.30 33.41
N ALA A 200 -26.93 -15.19 34.05
CA ALA A 200 -26.67 -15.63 35.41
C ALA A 200 -26.82 -14.49 36.45
N GLY A 201 -27.87 -13.68 36.28
CA GLY A 201 -28.24 -12.63 37.24
C GLY A 201 -29.73 -12.68 37.56
N GLY A 202 -30.12 -13.49 38.54
CA GLY A 202 -31.40 -13.30 39.21
C GLY A 202 -32.39 -14.43 39.20
N ASN A 203 -32.29 -15.33 40.16
CA ASN A 203 -33.44 -15.66 40.98
C ASN A 203 -33.02 -16.48 42.26
N PRO A 204 -33.12 -15.93 43.47
CA PRO A 204 -32.91 -16.69 44.70
C PRO A 204 -34.26 -17.19 45.21
N ASN A 205 -34.76 -18.30 44.69
CA ASN A 205 -35.68 -19.16 45.46
C ASN A 205 -36.19 -20.38 44.65
N ALA A 206 -35.59 -21.54 44.90
CA ALA A 206 -36.30 -22.82 44.88
C ALA A 206 -35.39 -23.92 45.44
N GLY A 207 -35.81 -24.55 46.50
CA GLY A 207 -35.07 -25.39 47.38
C GLY A 207 -34.74 -26.81 46.92
N LYS A 208 -33.82 -27.36 47.71
CA LYS A 208 -33.59 -28.77 48.12
C LYS A 208 -33.53 -29.89 47.09
N GLY A 209 -32.34 -30.50 47.07
CA GLY A 209 -32.22 -31.92 46.93
C GLY A 209 -31.09 -32.47 46.05
N GLY A 210 -30.06 -33.12 46.64
CA GLY A 210 -29.34 -34.24 46.01
C GLY A 210 -27.86 -33.98 45.62
N SER A 211 -26.99 -34.31 46.53
CA SER A 211 -25.75 -35.11 46.45
C SER A 211 -24.94 -35.17 45.16
N GLY A 212 -23.65 -34.79 45.25
CA GLY A 212 -22.51 -35.52 44.66
C GLY A 212 -21.95 -35.00 43.36
N GLY A 213 -20.71 -34.54 43.43
CA GLY A 213 -19.86 -34.42 42.25
C GLY A 213 -19.09 -33.09 42.19
N ASN A 214 -17.90 -33.07 42.75
CA ASN A 214 -16.88 -32.03 42.55
C ASN A 214 -16.47 -31.99 41.09
N ASN A 215 -16.99 -31.02 40.34
CA ASN A 215 -16.39 -30.55 39.10
C ASN A 215 -16.44 -29.04 39.13
N GLN A 216 -15.38 -28.48 39.69
CA GLN A 216 -15.09 -27.04 39.53
C GLN A 216 -14.76 -26.77 38.06
N PRO A 217 -15.47 -25.89 37.36
CA PRO A 217 -15.08 -25.53 36.01
C PRO A 217 -13.76 -24.74 36.08
N ALA A 218 -12.77 -25.21 35.34
CA ALA A 218 -11.47 -24.57 35.18
C ALA A 218 -11.64 -23.14 34.77
N ASN A 219 -10.91 -22.24 35.46
CA ASN A 219 -10.91 -20.82 35.22
C ASN A 219 -10.51 -20.54 33.75
N PRO A 220 -11.29 -19.77 32.96
CA PRO A 220 -10.99 -19.45 31.57
C PRO A 220 -9.61 -18.82 31.36
N LEU A 221 -9.03 -18.20 32.39
CA LEU A 221 -7.69 -17.61 32.35
C LEU A 221 -6.55 -18.64 32.33
N ASP A 222 -6.79 -19.86 32.80
CA ASP A 222 -5.77 -20.93 32.78
C ASP A 222 -5.69 -21.62 31.40
N GLN A 223 -6.73 -21.52 30.58
CA GLN A 223 -6.71 -22.00 29.20
C GLN A 223 -5.95 -21.07 28.27
N LEU A 224 -5.85 -19.75 28.58
CA LEU A 224 -5.11 -18.78 27.80
C LEU A 224 -3.59 -18.87 28.03
N LYS A 225 -3.13 -19.34 29.19
CA LYS A 225 -1.71 -19.53 29.48
C LYS A 225 -1.06 -20.63 28.63
N GLY A 226 -1.83 -21.60 28.17
CA GLY A 226 -1.35 -22.68 27.29
C GLY A 226 -1.14 -22.27 25.83
N LEU A 227 -1.69 -21.14 25.40
CA LEU A 227 -1.62 -20.67 24.00
C LEU A 227 -0.45 -19.69 23.72
N PHE A 228 0.16 -19.14 24.76
CA PHE A 228 1.25 -18.15 24.64
C PHE A 228 2.58 -18.59 25.27
N GLY A 229 2.73 -19.85 25.58
CA GLY A 229 3.95 -20.40 26.17
C GLY A 229 4.63 -21.42 25.25
N ARG A 230 5.37 -20.92 24.27
CA ARG A 230 6.66 -21.45 23.76
C ARG A 230 7.24 -20.50 22.72
#